data_3fb0ea7a7f43c1ff0cc0d691f9017293
#
_entry.id   3fb0ea7a7f43c1ff0cc0d691f9017293
#
_cell.length_a   1.000
_cell.length_b   1.000
_cell.length_c   1.000
_cell.angle_alpha   90.00
_cell.angle_beta   90.00
_cell.angle_gamma   90.00
#
_symmetry.space_group_name_H-M   'P 1'
#
loop_
_entity.id
_entity.type
_entity.pdbx_description
1 polymer ?
#
loop_
_entity_poly.entity_id
_entity_poly.type
_entity_poly.pdbx_seq_one_letter_code
_entity_poly.pdbx_strand_id
1 'polypeptide(L)'
;MTAGYRGRVKLPFDPPIEPMLAKAADALPSGDGWLFEPKWDGFRALVFRDGAETLIQSRDLKPLDRYFPELEAPLRASLPERCVVDGEVVIAGDGGLQFESLLLRIHPAASRVKMLAEQSPA
;
A
#
# COMPACT_ATOMS: atom_id res chain seq x y z
N MET A 1 7.90 -13.27 11.95
CA MET A 1 8.88 -13.07 10.88
C MET A 1 8.24 -13.27 9.53
N THR A 2 8.41 -12.35 8.68
CA THR A 2 7.78 -12.31 7.36
C THR A 2 8.76 -12.84 6.31
N ALA A 3 8.74 -14.15 6.11
CA ALA A 3 9.62 -14.83 5.15
C ALA A 3 9.58 -14.22 3.72
N GLY A 4 8.44 -13.62 3.36
CA GLY A 4 8.27 -12.99 2.03
C GLY A 4 9.09 -11.75 1.76
N TYR A 5 9.70 -11.14 2.80
CA TYR A 5 10.51 -9.93 2.63
C TYR A 5 12.02 -10.21 2.65
N ARG A 6 12.42 -11.36 3.16
CA ARG A 6 13.83 -11.65 3.42
C ARG A 6 14.65 -11.69 2.12
N GLY A 7 15.65 -10.82 2.05
CA GLY A 7 16.62 -10.79 0.95
C GLY A 7 16.13 -10.24 -0.37
N ARG A 8 14.85 -9.79 -0.46
CA ARG A 8 14.30 -9.25 -1.72
C ARG A 8 14.77 -7.83 -2.00
N VAL A 9 15.00 -7.03 -0.97
CA VAL A 9 15.49 -5.66 -1.11
C VAL A 9 16.67 -5.40 -0.19
N LYS A 10 17.58 -4.53 -0.62
CA LYS A 10 18.76 -4.08 0.14
C LYS A 10 18.70 -2.56 0.28
N LEU A 11 17.85 -2.10 1.17
CA LEU A 11 17.68 -0.69 1.48
C LEU A 11 18.22 -0.38 2.87
N PRO A 12 18.42 0.91 3.23
CA PRO A 12 18.79 1.29 4.59
C PRO A 12 17.81 0.83 5.66
N PHE A 13 16.54 0.62 5.25
CA PHE A 13 15.49 0.09 6.11
C PHE A 13 15.08 -1.28 5.60
N ASP A 14 15.21 -2.30 6.44
CA ASP A 14 14.79 -3.65 6.10
C ASP A 14 13.28 -3.83 6.34
N PRO A 15 12.53 -4.36 5.35
CA PRO A 15 11.15 -4.73 5.60
C PRO A 15 11.06 -5.97 6.52
N PRO A 16 10.02 -6.10 7.35
CA PRO A 16 8.93 -5.13 7.50
C PRO A 16 9.28 -3.98 8.45
N ILE A 17 8.65 -2.83 8.22
CA ILE A 17 8.76 -1.65 9.09
C ILE A 17 7.40 -1.37 9.70
N GLU A 18 7.34 -1.18 11.02
CA GLU A 18 6.12 -0.76 11.68
C GLU A 18 5.79 0.69 11.30
N PRO A 19 4.64 0.93 10.64
CA PRO A 19 4.22 2.28 10.34
C PRO A 19 3.74 3.01 11.58
N MET A 20 3.89 4.34 11.59
CA MET A 20 3.25 5.17 12.61
C MET A 20 1.74 5.12 12.39
N LEU A 21 1.00 4.76 13.44
CA LEU A 21 -0.45 4.67 13.39
C LEU A 21 -1.09 5.97 13.87
N ALA A 22 -2.16 6.38 13.20
CA ALA A 22 -2.94 7.53 13.62
C ALA A 22 -3.68 7.22 14.92
N LYS A 23 -3.80 8.25 15.76
CA LYS A 23 -4.63 8.21 16.96
C LYS A 23 -5.90 9.01 16.71
N ALA A 24 -7.05 8.44 17.03
CA ALA A 24 -8.31 9.14 16.93
C ALA A 24 -8.34 10.38 17.86
N ALA A 25 -8.94 11.44 17.39
CA ALA A 25 -9.14 12.67 18.14
C ALA A 25 -10.58 13.16 17.94
N ASP A 26 -11.13 13.79 18.99
CA ASP A 26 -12.50 14.27 18.95
C ASP A 26 -12.64 15.58 18.16
N ALA A 27 -11.56 16.32 17.99
CA ALA A 27 -11.54 17.59 17.25
C ALA A 27 -10.21 17.78 16.53
N LEU A 28 -10.22 18.59 15.47
CA LEU A 28 -9.01 19.01 14.81
C LEU A 28 -8.17 19.87 15.75
N PRO A 29 -6.84 19.66 15.79
CA PRO A 29 -5.96 20.50 16.56
C PRO A 29 -5.96 21.94 16.03
N SER A 30 -5.73 22.91 16.91
CA SER A 30 -5.60 24.32 16.57
C SER A 30 -4.19 24.84 16.87
N GLY A 31 -3.84 25.98 16.29
CA GLY A 31 -2.53 26.60 16.42
C GLY A 31 -1.61 26.29 15.26
N ASP A 32 -0.36 26.76 15.37
CA ASP A 32 0.64 26.60 14.33
C ASP A 32 1.32 25.22 14.37
N GLY A 33 1.95 24.85 13.26
CA GLY A 33 2.76 23.63 13.18
C GLY A 33 1.99 22.36 12.82
N TRP A 34 0.72 22.47 12.45
CA TRP A 34 -0.09 21.35 11.99
C TRP A 34 -0.18 21.31 10.47
N LEU A 35 -0.07 20.11 9.92
CA LEU A 35 -0.38 19.81 8.53
C LEU A 35 -1.61 18.90 8.50
N PHE A 36 -2.52 19.17 7.58
CA PHE A 36 -3.75 18.42 7.43
C PHE A 36 -3.76 17.72 6.09
N GLU A 37 -4.16 16.47 6.08
CA GLU A 37 -4.32 15.68 4.85
C GLU A 37 -5.66 14.96 4.88
N PRO A 38 -6.27 14.69 3.70
CA PRO A 38 -7.49 13.90 3.66
C PRO A 38 -7.22 12.47 4.13
N LYS A 39 -8.18 11.89 4.84
CA LYS A 39 -8.14 10.48 5.20
C LYS A 39 -8.69 9.67 4.03
N TRP A 40 -7.80 9.02 3.29
CA TRP A 40 -8.20 8.17 2.19
C TRP A 40 -8.80 6.86 2.67
N ASP A 41 -9.88 6.39 2.03
CA ASP A 41 -10.46 5.08 2.28
C ASP A 41 -9.73 4.03 1.44
N GLY A 42 -8.64 3.51 2.00
CA GLY A 42 -7.78 2.55 1.35
C GLY A 42 -7.06 1.63 2.33
N PHE A 43 -6.16 0.82 1.80
CA PHE A 43 -5.26 0.00 2.60
C PHE A 43 -3.93 0.73 2.78
N ARG A 44 -3.54 1.01 4.03
CA ARG A 44 -2.21 1.53 4.32
C ARG A 44 -1.16 0.60 3.72
N ALA A 45 -0.23 1.16 2.99
CA ALA A 45 0.83 0.41 2.35
C ALA A 45 2.18 1.10 2.44
N LEU A 46 3.19 0.34 2.82
CA LEU A 46 4.58 0.74 2.70
C LEU A 46 5.16 0.06 1.46
N VAL A 47 5.62 0.86 0.52
CA VAL A 47 6.20 0.36 -0.72
C VAL A 47 7.72 0.50 -0.66
N PHE A 48 8.40 -0.61 -0.88
CA PHE A 48 9.86 -0.67 -0.96
C PHE A 48 10.24 -0.91 -2.41
N ARG A 49 11.12 -0.08 -2.94
CA ARG A 49 11.71 -0.31 -4.26
C ARG A 49 13.22 -0.38 -4.16
N ASP A 50 13.81 -1.41 -4.76
CA ASP A 50 15.25 -1.57 -4.92
C ASP A 50 15.52 -2.12 -6.32
N GLY A 51 15.85 -1.21 -7.26
CA GLY A 51 16.03 -1.57 -8.66
C GLY A 51 14.75 -2.13 -9.29
N ALA A 52 14.80 -3.36 -9.75
CA ALA A 52 13.67 -4.07 -10.34
C ALA A 52 12.71 -4.67 -9.30
N GLU A 53 13.15 -4.79 -8.05
CA GLU A 53 12.34 -5.37 -6.98
C GLU A 53 11.41 -4.34 -6.35
N THR A 54 10.15 -4.72 -6.17
CA THR A 54 9.16 -3.95 -5.42
C THR A 54 8.50 -4.85 -4.39
N LEU A 55 8.19 -4.28 -3.25
CA LEU A 55 7.46 -4.94 -2.17
C LEU A 55 6.39 -4.01 -1.66
N ILE A 56 5.21 -4.54 -1.41
CA ILE A 56 4.12 -3.79 -0.79
C ILE A 56 3.80 -4.44 0.56
N GLN A 57 3.97 -3.67 1.63
CA GLN A 57 3.74 -4.12 2.99
C GLN A 57 2.45 -3.52 3.53
N SER A 58 1.60 -4.35 4.13
CA SER A 58 0.39 -3.89 4.82
C SER A 58 0.71 -3.22 6.16
N ARG A 59 -0.31 -2.57 6.72
CA ARG A 59 -0.29 -2.05 8.09
C ARG A 59 0.12 -3.11 9.12
N ASP A 60 -0.32 -4.35 8.92
CA ASP A 60 -0.07 -5.48 9.82
C ASP A 60 1.19 -6.26 9.46
N LEU A 61 2.12 -5.63 8.75
CA LEU A 61 3.45 -6.16 8.38
C LEU A 61 3.41 -7.40 7.47
N LYS A 62 2.36 -7.52 6.66
CA LYS A 62 2.18 -8.64 5.74
C LYS A 62 2.34 -8.20 4.29
N PRO A 63 2.83 -9.08 3.39
CA PRO A 63 2.91 -8.75 1.97
C PRO A 63 1.53 -8.57 1.35
N LEU A 64 1.37 -7.49 0.55
CA LEU A 64 0.16 -7.21 -0.22
C LEU A 64 0.34 -7.49 -1.72
N ASP A 65 1.55 -7.76 -2.18
CA ASP A 65 1.89 -7.87 -3.60
C ASP A 65 0.96 -8.80 -4.37
N ARG A 66 0.69 -9.97 -3.84
CA ARG A 66 -0.15 -10.98 -4.50
C ARG A 66 -1.60 -10.54 -4.71
N TYR A 67 -2.07 -9.56 -3.94
CA TYR A 67 -3.44 -9.07 -4.03
C TYR A 67 -3.59 -7.89 -4.98
N PHE A 68 -2.47 -7.29 -5.39
CA PHE A 68 -2.43 -6.12 -6.26
C PHE A 68 -1.35 -6.26 -7.34
N PRO A 69 -1.43 -7.30 -8.19
CA PRO A 69 -0.41 -7.55 -9.20
C PRO A 69 -0.29 -6.41 -10.22
N GLU A 70 -1.35 -5.66 -10.46
CA GLU A 70 -1.36 -4.52 -11.37
C GLU A 70 -0.51 -3.33 -10.90
N LEU A 71 -0.16 -3.28 -9.62
CA LEU A 71 0.63 -2.16 -9.08
C LEU A 71 2.13 -2.30 -9.34
N GLU A 72 2.64 -3.49 -9.60
CA GLU A 72 4.08 -3.73 -9.74
C GLU A 72 4.71 -2.84 -10.83
N ALA A 73 4.17 -2.88 -12.03
CA ALA A 73 4.73 -2.11 -13.15
C ALA A 73 4.59 -0.59 -12.97
N PRO A 74 3.43 -0.04 -12.57
CA PRO A 74 3.32 1.40 -12.30
C PRO A 74 4.23 1.88 -11.18
N LEU A 75 4.40 1.11 -10.12
CA LEU A 75 5.29 1.48 -9.03
C LEU A 75 6.74 1.55 -9.50
N ARG A 76 7.19 0.58 -10.29
CA ARG A 76 8.54 0.62 -10.87
C ARG A 76 8.72 1.80 -11.82
N ALA A 77 7.70 2.16 -12.57
CA ALA A 77 7.78 3.27 -13.52
C ALA A 77 7.78 4.65 -12.84
N SER A 78 7.12 4.77 -11.69
CA SER A 78 6.85 6.06 -11.06
C SER A 78 7.76 6.40 -9.89
N LEU A 79 8.26 5.40 -9.17
CA LEU A 79 9.07 5.61 -7.97
C LEU A 79 10.56 5.70 -8.30
N PRO A 80 11.35 6.43 -7.48
CA PRO A 80 12.80 6.36 -7.54
C PRO A 80 13.32 4.92 -7.45
N GLU A 81 14.46 4.63 -8.06
CA GLU A 81 15.04 3.29 -8.09
C GLU A 81 15.27 2.67 -6.70
N ARG A 82 15.52 3.51 -5.72
CA ARG A 82 15.73 3.08 -4.33
C ARG A 82 14.94 3.99 -3.41
N CYS A 83 13.87 3.46 -2.85
CA CYS A 83 13.03 4.25 -1.94
C CYS A 83 12.14 3.37 -1.06
N VAL A 84 11.63 3.99 0.00
CA VAL A 84 10.51 3.49 0.80
C VAL A 84 9.46 4.58 0.82
N VAL A 85 8.23 4.25 0.45
CA VAL A 85 7.12 5.21 0.37
C VAL A 85 5.97 4.70 1.24
N ASP A 86 5.45 5.59 2.07
CA ASP A 86 4.25 5.34 2.88
C ASP A 86 3.05 5.96 2.18
N GLY A 87 2.00 5.19 1.96
CA GLY A 87 0.81 5.65 1.24
C GLY A 87 -0.40 4.76 1.47
N GLU A 88 -1.38 4.95 0.61
CA GLU A 88 -2.63 4.17 0.62
C GLU A 88 -2.85 3.53 -0.74
N VAL A 89 -3.18 2.24 -0.74
CA VAL A 89 -3.73 1.58 -1.93
C VAL A 89 -5.22 1.86 -1.98
N VAL A 90 -5.67 2.41 -3.08
CA VAL A 90 -7.07 2.79 -3.28
C VAL A 90 -7.59 2.24 -4.60
N ILE A 91 -8.89 2.02 -4.68
CA ILE A 91 -9.61 1.80 -5.94
C ILE A 91 -10.56 2.97 -6.12
N ALA A 92 -10.39 3.70 -7.21
CA ALA A 92 -11.25 4.83 -7.55
C ALA A 92 -12.36 4.39 -8.51
N GLY A 93 -13.56 4.87 -8.28
CA GLY A 93 -14.71 4.67 -9.16
C GLY A 93 -15.46 5.98 -9.37
N ASP A 94 -16.57 5.95 -10.11
CA ASP A 94 -17.34 7.14 -10.49
C ASP A 94 -17.88 7.92 -9.29
N GLY A 95 -18.15 7.25 -8.18
CA GLY A 95 -18.66 7.87 -6.96
C GLY A 95 -17.58 8.20 -5.90
N GLY A 96 -16.31 8.04 -6.22
CA GLY A 96 -15.21 8.22 -5.27
C GLY A 96 -14.45 6.93 -4.99
N LEU A 97 -13.79 6.86 -3.83
CA LEU A 97 -13.02 5.69 -3.45
C LEU A 97 -13.94 4.51 -3.03
N GLN A 98 -13.60 3.33 -3.53
CA GLN A 98 -14.37 2.10 -3.33
C GLN A 98 -13.64 1.13 -2.40
N PHE A 99 -13.73 1.37 -1.11
CA PHE A 99 -13.07 0.54 -0.09
C PHE A 99 -13.53 -0.92 -0.12
N GLU A 100 -14.81 -1.16 -0.37
CA GLU A 100 -15.36 -2.52 -0.45
C GLU A 100 -14.73 -3.33 -1.58
N SER A 101 -14.38 -2.68 -2.69
CA SER A 101 -13.66 -3.33 -3.79
C SER A 101 -12.26 -3.77 -3.39
N LEU A 102 -11.59 -3.03 -2.50
CA LEU A 102 -10.32 -3.45 -1.93
C LEU A 102 -10.47 -4.69 -1.06
N LEU A 103 -11.51 -4.76 -0.25
CA LEU A 103 -11.76 -5.93 0.61
C LEU A 103 -11.93 -7.21 -0.21
N LEU A 104 -12.53 -7.13 -1.39
CA LEU A 104 -12.70 -8.27 -2.29
C LEU A 104 -11.36 -8.79 -2.86
N ARG A 105 -10.31 -7.96 -2.85
CA ARG A 105 -8.98 -8.34 -3.32
C ARG A 105 -8.25 -9.30 -2.38
N ILE A 106 -8.61 -9.31 -1.12
CA ILE A 106 -8.00 -10.21 -0.14
C ILE A 106 -8.66 -11.59 -0.30
N HIS A 107 -8.16 -12.34 -1.25
CA HIS A 107 -8.72 -13.63 -1.63
C HIS A 107 -7.61 -14.66 -1.90
N PRO A 108 -7.78 -15.94 -1.50
CA PRO A 108 -6.74 -16.95 -1.71
C PRO A 108 -6.54 -17.36 -3.17
N ALA A 109 -7.56 -17.25 -4.01
CA ALA A 109 -7.49 -17.66 -5.40
C ALA A 109 -6.85 -16.59 -6.29
N ALA A 110 -5.67 -16.89 -6.86
CA ALA A 110 -4.94 -15.98 -7.73
C ALA A 110 -5.72 -15.59 -8.99
N SER A 111 -6.50 -16.51 -9.55
CA SER A 111 -7.36 -16.25 -10.72
C SER A 111 -8.41 -15.19 -10.45
N ARG A 112 -9.03 -15.22 -9.28
CA ARG A 112 -10.01 -14.21 -8.88
C ARG A 112 -9.36 -12.85 -8.67
N VAL A 113 -8.20 -12.81 -8.01
CA VAL A 113 -7.43 -11.57 -7.82
C VAL A 113 -7.07 -10.95 -9.17
N LYS A 114 -6.59 -11.75 -10.12
CA LYS A 114 -6.26 -11.29 -11.46
C LYS A 114 -7.47 -10.70 -12.20
N MET A 115 -8.60 -11.39 -12.14
CA MET A 115 -9.84 -10.90 -12.75
C MET A 115 -10.26 -9.55 -12.15
N LEU A 116 -10.25 -9.42 -10.82
CA LEU A 116 -10.62 -8.17 -10.15
C LEU A 116 -9.62 -7.05 -10.44
N ALA A 117 -8.33 -7.36 -10.57
CA ALA A 117 -7.30 -6.39 -10.95
C ALA A 117 -7.53 -5.81 -12.35
N GLU A 118 -8.05 -6.62 -13.26
CA GLU A 118 -8.39 -6.18 -14.62
C GLU A 118 -9.69 -5.35 -14.65
N GLN A 119 -10.69 -5.74 -13.86
CA GLN A 119 -12.01 -5.08 -13.83
C GLN A 119 -12.00 -3.77 -13.03
N SER A 120 -11.29 -3.73 -11.93
CA SER A 120 -11.27 -2.59 -11.00
C SER A 120 -9.85 -2.40 -10.45
N PRO A 121 -8.91 -1.87 -11.27
CA PRO A 121 -7.52 -1.71 -10.85
C PRO A 121 -7.37 -0.72 -9.70
N ALA A 122 -6.39 -1.00 -8.85
CA ALA A 122 -5.99 -0.10 -7.79
C ALA A 122 -5.04 0.98 -8.29
#